data_0ca92065ca22f0f23606c796fd024935
#
_entry.id   0ca92065ca22f0f23606c796fd024935
#
_cell.length_a   1.000
_cell.length_b   1.000
_cell.length_c   1.000
_cell.angle_alpha   90.00
_cell.angle_beta   90.00
_cell.angle_gamma   90.00
#
_symmetry.space_group_name_H-M   'P 1'
#
loop_
_entity.id
_entity.type
_entity.pdbx_description
1 polymer ?
#
loop_
_entity_poly.entity_id
_entity_poly.type
_entity_poly.pdbx_seq_one_letter_code
_entity_poly.pdbx_strand_id
1 'polypeptide(L)'
;MRNEHLAKLTKEELMDLIEIYSKNWLAHDGVWFQSIERKHGMDEAVFHVEEAWKRFTVIEAMRIKEFLHLPENPGLEGLEQALHYRFYGNLNKHECIREGNKLIYRNRDCRVQTARSRKGLPYHPCKSVGIYEYTGFAATIDKRIKCRCLSCYPDCNESPDGCAWEFFIEDSIQNQIQEAKLVQEGLADLVENKTNDGPTVIKNIRENFGL
;
A
#
# COMPACT_ATOMS: atom_id res chain seq x y z
N MET A 1 10.58 -1.18 -24.55
CA MET A 1 11.19 -2.40 -25.11
C MET A 1 10.86 -3.56 -24.16
N ARG A 2 10.21 -4.62 -24.64
CA ARG A 2 9.95 -5.81 -23.79
C ARG A 2 11.21 -6.66 -23.73
N ASN A 3 11.54 -7.21 -22.56
CA ASN A 3 12.65 -8.11 -22.37
C ASN A 3 12.32 -9.47 -23.01
N GLU A 4 12.99 -9.81 -24.13
CA GLU A 4 12.73 -11.04 -24.87
C GLU A 4 13.06 -12.33 -24.08
N HIS A 5 13.93 -12.24 -23.07
CA HIS A 5 14.20 -13.37 -22.20
C HIS A 5 12.99 -13.74 -21.34
N LEU A 6 12.19 -12.74 -20.90
CA LEU A 6 10.96 -13.02 -20.15
C LEU A 6 9.90 -13.72 -21.00
N ALA A 7 9.87 -13.45 -22.31
CA ALA A 7 8.91 -14.08 -23.21
C ALA A 7 9.17 -15.59 -23.42
N LYS A 8 10.31 -16.10 -22.99
CA LYS A 8 10.70 -17.52 -23.10
C LYS A 8 10.35 -18.32 -21.83
N LEU A 9 9.99 -17.63 -20.75
CA LEU A 9 9.64 -18.25 -19.47
C LEU A 9 8.23 -18.85 -19.53
N THR A 10 8.05 -19.95 -18.83
CA THR A 10 6.74 -20.52 -18.55
C THR A 10 5.96 -19.60 -17.60
N LYS A 11 4.66 -19.87 -17.45
CA LYS A 11 3.84 -19.14 -16.48
C LYS A 11 4.34 -19.35 -15.06
N GLU A 12 4.75 -20.55 -14.70
CA GLU A 12 5.31 -20.91 -13.40
C GLU A 12 6.60 -20.14 -13.13
N GLU A 13 7.53 -20.13 -14.07
CA GLU A 13 8.79 -19.37 -13.95
C GLU A 13 8.54 -17.86 -13.84
N LEU A 14 7.53 -17.32 -14.52
CA LEU A 14 7.13 -15.92 -14.37
C LEU A 14 6.56 -15.64 -12.98
N MET A 15 5.76 -16.54 -12.40
CA MET A 15 5.25 -16.41 -11.04
C MET A 15 6.39 -16.45 -10.02
N ASP A 16 7.34 -17.36 -10.17
CA ASP A 16 8.54 -17.44 -9.33
C ASP A 16 9.37 -16.14 -9.42
N LEU A 17 9.51 -15.59 -10.61
CA LEU A 17 10.23 -14.34 -10.83
C LEU A 17 9.52 -13.14 -10.17
N ILE A 18 8.19 -13.08 -10.22
CA ILE A 18 7.39 -12.07 -9.52
C ILE A 18 7.61 -12.19 -8.00
N GLU A 19 7.63 -13.41 -7.46
CA GLU A 19 7.92 -13.63 -6.04
C GLU A 19 9.35 -13.16 -5.68
N ILE A 20 10.35 -13.45 -6.51
CA ILE A 20 11.72 -12.97 -6.35
C ILE A 20 11.75 -11.43 -6.33
N TYR A 21 11.09 -10.77 -7.27
CA TYR A 21 11.05 -9.31 -7.31
C TYR A 21 10.36 -8.71 -6.08
N SER A 22 9.27 -9.32 -5.62
CA SER A 22 8.60 -8.90 -4.40
C SER A 22 9.51 -9.03 -3.17
N LYS A 23 10.23 -10.16 -3.05
CA LYS A 23 11.22 -10.37 -1.98
C LYS A 23 12.39 -9.38 -2.07
N ASN A 24 12.88 -9.09 -3.26
CA ASN A 24 13.98 -8.13 -3.48
C ASN A 24 13.55 -6.71 -3.12
N TRP A 25 12.32 -6.32 -3.49
CA TRP A 25 11.74 -5.04 -3.07
C TRP A 25 11.72 -4.92 -1.55
N LEU A 26 11.12 -5.89 -0.86
CA LEU A 26 11.03 -5.88 0.61
C LEU A 26 12.41 -5.86 1.27
N ALA A 27 13.38 -6.61 0.72
CA ALA A 27 14.73 -6.62 1.23
C ALA A 27 15.41 -5.25 1.08
N HIS A 28 15.28 -4.63 -0.09
CA HIS A 28 15.83 -3.29 -0.36
C HIS A 28 15.21 -2.23 0.56
N ASP A 29 13.89 -2.19 0.66
CA ASP A 29 13.15 -1.28 1.54
C ASP A 29 13.60 -1.45 3.00
N GLY A 30 13.65 -2.69 3.49
CA GLY A 30 14.09 -2.99 4.84
C GLY A 30 15.55 -2.63 5.12
N VAL A 31 16.47 -2.82 4.17
CA VAL A 31 17.88 -2.41 4.32
C VAL A 31 18.02 -0.90 4.36
N TRP A 32 17.29 -0.20 3.49
CA TRP A 32 17.24 1.26 3.47
C TRP A 32 16.70 1.82 4.79
N PHE A 33 15.53 1.33 5.24
CA PHE A 33 14.96 1.70 6.53
C PHE A 33 15.95 1.49 7.68
N GLN A 34 16.54 0.29 7.80
CA GLN A 34 17.50 -0.03 8.86
C GLN A 34 18.78 0.81 8.79
N SER A 35 19.17 1.32 7.63
CA SER A 35 20.34 2.20 7.52
C SER A 35 20.06 3.56 8.16
N ILE A 36 18.86 4.11 7.97
CA ILE A 36 18.43 5.35 8.62
C ILE A 36 18.23 5.12 10.12
N GLU A 37 17.52 4.05 10.48
CA GLU A 37 17.27 3.67 11.89
C GLU A 37 18.56 3.58 12.69
N ARG A 38 19.59 2.92 12.16
CA ARG A 38 20.89 2.80 12.84
C ARG A 38 21.62 4.14 13.01
N LYS A 39 21.48 5.03 12.07
CA LYS A 39 22.23 6.29 12.06
C LYS A 39 21.50 7.41 12.79
N HIS A 40 20.18 7.46 12.66
CA HIS A 40 19.37 8.60 13.08
C HIS A 40 18.25 8.22 14.06
N GLY A 41 18.01 6.94 14.30
CA GLY A 41 16.95 6.45 15.18
C GLY A 41 15.67 6.08 14.44
N MET A 42 14.75 5.50 15.22
CA MET A 42 13.47 4.97 14.71
C MET A 42 12.57 6.08 14.15
N ASP A 43 12.46 7.22 14.84
CA ASP A 43 11.54 8.30 14.47
C ASP A 43 11.90 8.88 13.10
N GLU A 44 13.19 9.09 12.83
CA GLU A 44 13.67 9.55 11.54
C GLU A 44 13.42 8.52 10.42
N ALA A 45 13.64 7.24 10.73
CA ALA A 45 13.36 6.17 9.77
C ALA A 45 11.86 6.08 9.43
N VAL A 46 10.99 6.23 10.43
CA VAL A 46 9.53 6.27 10.25
C VAL A 46 9.13 7.47 9.41
N PHE A 47 9.64 8.66 9.70
CA PHE A 47 9.37 9.85 8.90
C PHE A 47 9.68 9.63 7.41
N HIS A 48 10.85 9.08 7.09
CA HIS A 48 11.21 8.83 5.70
C HIS A 48 10.34 7.80 5.00
N VAL A 49 9.93 6.77 5.71
CA VAL A 49 9.04 5.76 5.12
C VAL A 49 7.62 6.29 4.95
N GLU A 50 7.12 7.15 5.85
CA GLU A 50 5.85 7.84 5.66
C GLU A 50 5.87 8.71 4.40
N GLU A 51 6.92 9.53 4.23
CA GLU A 51 7.06 10.37 3.02
C GLU A 51 7.14 9.54 1.73
N ALA A 52 7.78 8.37 1.78
CA ALA A 52 7.81 7.46 0.65
C ALA A 52 6.40 6.89 0.35
N TRP A 53 5.68 6.43 1.38
CA TRP A 53 4.36 5.82 1.20
C TRP A 53 3.27 6.82 0.79
N LYS A 54 3.33 8.07 1.21
CA LYS A 54 2.42 9.13 0.72
C LYS A 54 2.40 9.22 -0.80
N ARG A 55 3.53 8.93 -1.45
CA ARG A 55 3.67 9.00 -2.92
C ARG A 55 3.55 7.63 -3.58
N PHE A 56 4.25 6.64 -3.03
CA PHE A 56 4.33 5.33 -3.65
C PHE A 56 2.99 4.62 -3.71
N THR A 57 2.16 4.72 -2.66
CA THR A 57 0.85 4.06 -2.64
C THR A 57 -0.05 4.50 -3.79
N VAL A 58 0.00 5.77 -4.17
CA VAL A 58 -0.76 6.31 -5.32
C VAL A 58 -0.23 5.74 -6.64
N ILE A 59 1.10 5.68 -6.79
CA ILE A 59 1.74 5.12 -7.98
C ILE A 59 1.39 3.64 -8.15
N GLU A 60 1.48 2.87 -7.07
CA GLU A 60 1.14 1.44 -7.06
C GLU A 60 -0.33 1.22 -7.44
N ALA A 61 -1.24 1.94 -6.78
CA ALA A 61 -2.67 1.83 -7.01
C ALA A 61 -3.07 2.19 -8.45
N MET A 62 -2.51 3.27 -9.00
CA MET A 62 -2.78 3.67 -10.40
C MET A 62 -2.35 2.60 -11.40
N ARG A 63 -1.14 2.03 -11.22
CA ARG A 63 -0.62 0.97 -12.09
C ARG A 63 -1.47 -0.28 -12.04
N ILE A 64 -1.91 -0.68 -10.83
CA ILE A 64 -2.77 -1.84 -10.64
C ILE A 64 -4.16 -1.57 -11.24
N LYS A 65 -4.74 -0.39 -11.01
CA LYS A 65 -6.03 0.02 -11.60
C LYS A 65 -5.99 -0.04 -13.12
N GLU A 66 -4.93 0.46 -13.74
CA GLU A 66 -4.71 0.40 -15.19
C GLU A 66 -4.56 -1.05 -15.68
N PHE A 67 -3.74 -1.84 -14.98
CA PHE A 67 -3.50 -3.24 -15.33
C PHE A 67 -4.77 -4.10 -15.29
N LEU A 68 -5.63 -3.85 -14.30
CA LEU A 68 -6.91 -4.55 -14.12
C LEU A 68 -8.05 -3.96 -14.98
N HIS A 69 -7.80 -2.87 -15.71
CA HIS A 69 -8.82 -2.16 -16.49
C HIS A 69 -10.04 -1.76 -15.64
N LEU A 70 -9.81 -1.38 -14.37
CA LEU A 70 -10.89 -0.99 -13.49
C LEU A 70 -11.55 0.31 -13.97
N PRO A 71 -12.90 0.43 -13.86
CA PRO A 71 -13.60 1.66 -14.20
C PRO A 71 -13.21 2.79 -13.24
N GLU A 72 -13.70 4.01 -13.50
CA GLU A 72 -13.42 5.18 -12.66
C GLU A 72 -13.80 4.95 -11.17
N ASN A 73 -14.99 4.39 -10.96
CA ASN A 73 -15.54 4.14 -9.62
C ASN A 73 -15.86 2.65 -9.41
N PRO A 74 -14.86 1.79 -9.22
CA PRO A 74 -15.03 0.34 -9.17
C PRO A 74 -15.59 -0.17 -7.82
N GLY A 75 -15.71 0.72 -6.82
CA GLY A 75 -16.20 0.36 -5.50
C GLY A 75 -15.27 -0.56 -4.71
N LEU A 76 -15.82 -1.16 -3.66
CA LEU A 76 -15.08 -2.07 -2.80
C LEU A 76 -14.68 -3.38 -3.51
N GLU A 77 -15.42 -3.79 -4.52
CA GLU A 77 -15.07 -4.96 -5.33
C GLU A 77 -13.79 -4.74 -6.12
N GLY A 78 -13.68 -3.58 -6.78
CA GLY A 78 -12.44 -3.20 -7.48
C GLY A 78 -11.28 -2.98 -6.53
N LEU A 79 -11.51 -2.45 -5.33
CA LEU A 79 -10.48 -2.35 -4.30
C LEU A 79 -10.00 -3.73 -3.85
N GLU A 80 -10.90 -4.68 -3.57
CA GLU A 80 -10.55 -6.04 -3.19
C GLU A 80 -9.67 -6.71 -4.24
N GLN A 81 -10.08 -6.63 -5.52
CA GLN A 81 -9.27 -7.12 -6.62
C GLN A 81 -7.87 -6.47 -6.62
N ALA A 82 -7.79 -5.15 -6.50
CA ALA A 82 -6.53 -4.42 -6.54
C ALA A 82 -5.59 -4.79 -5.37
N LEU A 83 -6.13 -5.02 -4.17
CA LEU A 83 -5.34 -5.42 -3.00
C LEU A 83 -4.60 -6.74 -3.20
N HIS A 84 -5.17 -7.68 -3.95
CA HIS A 84 -4.52 -8.96 -4.27
C HIS A 84 -3.32 -8.81 -5.23
N TYR A 85 -3.28 -7.75 -6.04
CA TYR A 85 -2.20 -7.51 -7.01
C TYR A 85 -1.08 -6.63 -6.49
N ARG A 86 -1.16 -6.19 -5.23
CA ARG A 86 -0.05 -5.49 -4.60
C ARG A 86 1.15 -6.41 -4.44
N PHE A 87 2.36 -5.83 -4.49
CA PHE A 87 3.56 -6.66 -4.28
C PHE A 87 3.57 -7.34 -2.89
N TYR A 88 2.98 -6.73 -1.86
CA TYR A 88 2.77 -7.36 -0.56
C TYR A 88 1.79 -8.54 -0.61
N GLY A 89 0.90 -8.60 -1.59
CA GLY A 89 0.05 -9.74 -1.83
C GLY A 89 0.81 -11.04 -2.11
N ASN A 90 2.03 -10.93 -2.65
CA ASN A 90 2.93 -12.07 -2.90
C ASN A 90 3.82 -12.42 -1.69
N LEU A 91 3.82 -11.61 -0.64
CA LEU A 91 4.71 -11.75 0.51
C LEU A 91 4.00 -12.07 1.81
N ASN A 92 2.89 -11.40 2.06
CA ASN A 92 2.12 -11.53 3.29
C ASN A 92 0.99 -12.55 3.12
N LYS A 93 0.69 -13.30 4.17
CA LYS A 93 -0.57 -14.01 4.24
C LYS A 93 -1.65 -13.03 4.64
N HIS A 94 -2.49 -12.67 3.69
CA HIS A 94 -3.58 -11.74 3.91
C HIS A 94 -4.93 -12.37 3.56
N GLU A 95 -5.98 -11.78 4.08
CA GLU A 95 -7.36 -12.12 3.74
C GLU A 95 -8.17 -10.84 3.50
N CYS A 96 -9.14 -10.93 2.61
CA CYS A 96 -10.16 -9.94 2.38
C CYS A 96 -11.50 -10.50 2.86
N ILE A 97 -12.18 -9.80 3.76
CA ILE A 97 -13.46 -10.23 4.34
C ILE A 97 -14.51 -9.18 3.98
N ARG A 98 -15.57 -9.61 3.30
CA ARG A 98 -16.71 -8.74 2.96
C ARG A 98 -17.79 -8.85 4.03
N GLU A 99 -18.17 -7.71 4.59
CA GLU A 99 -19.25 -7.60 5.60
C GLU A 99 -20.20 -6.47 5.18
N GLY A 100 -21.25 -6.80 4.44
CA GLY A 100 -22.21 -5.81 3.92
C GLY A 100 -21.52 -4.79 3.00
N ASN A 101 -21.56 -3.51 3.37
CA ASN A 101 -20.94 -2.39 2.65
C ASN A 101 -19.49 -2.11 3.07
N LYS A 102 -18.82 -3.09 3.69
CA LYS A 102 -17.44 -2.97 4.19
C LYS A 102 -16.56 -4.07 3.63
N LEU A 103 -15.28 -3.76 3.52
CA LEU A 103 -14.21 -4.67 3.18
C LEU A 103 -13.15 -4.60 4.28
N ILE A 104 -12.83 -5.71 4.91
CA ILE A 104 -11.75 -5.81 5.89
C ILE A 104 -10.57 -6.51 5.24
N TYR A 105 -9.43 -5.82 5.18
CA TYR A 105 -8.15 -6.40 4.79
C TYR A 105 -7.34 -6.71 6.04
N ARG A 106 -6.93 -7.96 6.21
CA ARG A 106 -6.17 -8.40 7.38
C ARG A 106 -4.90 -9.12 6.97
N ASN A 107 -3.77 -8.70 7.51
CA ASN A 107 -2.52 -9.45 7.43
C ASN A 107 -2.47 -10.49 8.55
N ARG A 108 -2.33 -11.75 8.16
CA ARG A 108 -2.18 -12.89 9.09
C ARG A 108 -0.71 -13.21 9.39
N ASP A 109 0.20 -12.89 8.47
CA ASP A 109 1.65 -13.01 8.65
C ASP A 109 2.31 -11.80 8.01
N CYS A 110 2.78 -10.88 8.85
CA CYS A 110 3.45 -9.66 8.40
C CYS A 110 4.96 -9.93 8.23
N ARG A 111 5.43 -9.97 6.99
CA ARG A 111 6.85 -10.22 6.68
C ARG A 111 7.78 -9.16 7.24
N VAL A 112 7.34 -7.91 7.37
CA VAL A 112 8.14 -6.82 7.97
C VAL A 112 8.40 -7.13 9.44
N GLN A 113 7.36 -7.40 10.21
CA GLN A 113 7.49 -7.68 11.65
C GLN A 113 8.23 -9.00 11.91
N THR A 114 7.90 -10.05 11.14
CA THR A 114 8.59 -11.34 11.23
C THR A 114 10.10 -11.21 10.95
N ALA A 115 10.49 -10.41 9.94
CA ALA A 115 11.89 -10.18 9.62
C ALA A 115 12.62 -9.40 10.73
N ARG A 116 11.96 -8.42 11.37
CA ARG A 116 12.52 -7.66 12.49
C ARG A 116 12.67 -8.55 13.73
N SER A 117 11.63 -9.30 14.07
CA SER A 117 11.64 -10.22 15.21
C SER A 117 12.76 -11.25 15.10
N ARG A 118 12.97 -11.87 13.93
CA ARG A 118 14.07 -12.82 13.69
C ARG A 118 15.46 -12.23 13.91
N LYS A 119 15.61 -10.92 13.77
CA LYS A 119 16.85 -10.18 13.97
C LYS A 119 16.99 -9.62 15.39
N GLY A 120 16.03 -9.87 16.28
CA GLY A 120 15.98 -9.28 17.62
C GLY A 120 15.79 -7.76 17.61
N LEU A 121 15.23 -7.20 16.54
CA LEU A 121 14.95 -5.77 16.40
C LEU A 121 13.56 -5.45 16.97
N PRO A 122 13.34 -4.24 17.51
CA PRO A 122 12.03 -3.76 17.89
C PRO A 122 11.06 -3.82 16.71
N TYR A 123 9.77 -4.01 16.97
CA TYR A 123 8.76 -3.96 15.92
C TYR A 123 8.71 -2.57 15.28
N HIS A 124 8.41 -2.55 13.98
CA HIS A 124 8.19 -1.32 13.23
C HIS A 124 6.86 -0.70 13.66
N PRO A 125 6.80 0.58 14.07
CA PRO A 125 5.54 1.25 14.43
C PRO A 125 4.74 1.60 13.16
N CYS A 126 4.15 0.56 12.53
CA CYS A 126 3.58 0.63 11.19
C CYS A 126 2.30 1.47 11.08
N LYS A 127 1.60 1.79 12.19
CA LYS A 127 0.27 2.39 12.12
C LYS A 127 0.26 3.73 11.39
N SER A 128 1.20 4.61 11.70
CA SER A 128 1.29 5.93 11.08
C SER A 128 1.57 5.82 9.57
N VAL A 129 2.47 4.93 9.18
CA VAL A 129 2.76 4.62 7.78
C VAL A 129 1.55 4.02 7.08
N GLY A 130 0.91 3.02 7.71
CA GLY A 130 -0.24 2.31 7.15
C GLY A 130 -1.46 3.19 6.91
N ILE A 131 -1.64 4.26 7.69
CA ILE A 131 -2.69 5.26 7.43
C ILE A 131 -2.51 5.85 6.04
N TYR A 132 -1.31 6.31 5.69
CA TYR A 132 -1.04 6.85 4.34
C TYR A 132 -1.13 5.77 3.26
N GLU A 133 -0.55 4.61 3.53
CA GLU A 133 -0.52 3.47 2.61
C GLU A 133 -1.93 3.06 2.19
N TYR A 134 -2.77 2.67 3.15
CA TYR A 134 -4.08 2.08 2.85
C TYR A 134 -5.13 3.12 2.45
N THR A 135 -5.10 4.31 3.07
CA THR A 135 -6.02 5.38 2.68
C THR A 135 -5.72 5.89 1.28
N GLY A 136 -4.44 6.13 0.96
CA GLY A 136 -4.03 6.60 -0.36
C GLY A 136 -4.29 5.57 -1.45
N PHE A 137 -4.03 4.28 -1.16
CA PHE A 137 -4.33 3.19 -2.09
C PHE A 137 -5.83 3.14 -2.41
N ALA A 138 -6.67 3.06 -1.39
CA ALA A 138 -8.12 2.96 -1.54
C ALA A 138 -8.70 4.17 -2.27
N ALA A 139 -8.33 5.39 -1.90
CA ALA A 139 -8.79 6.62 -2.53
C ALA A 139 -8.36 6.74 -4.00
N THR A 140 -7.22 6.17 -4.37
CA THR A 140 -6.76 6.14 -5.76
C THR A 140 -7.54 5.13 -6.60
N ILE A 141 -7.92 3.99 -6.03
CA ILE A 141 -8.79 3.02 -6.71
C ILE A 141 -10.19 3.62 -6.92
N ASP A 142 -10.79 4.16 -5.85
CA ASP A 142 -12.08 4.84 -5.89
C ASP A 142 -12.12 5.93 -4.81
N LYS A 143 -12.25 7.18 -5.22
CA LYS A 143 -12.22 8.35 -4.32
C LYS A 143 -13.31 8.38 -3.23
N ARG A 144 -14.35 7.57 -3.39
CA ARG A 144 -15.45 7.44 -2.40
C ARG A 144 -15.09 6.52 -1.24
N ILE A 145 -14.07 5.68 -1.41
CA ILE A 145 -13.68 4.71 -0.39
C ILE A 145 -12.94 5.41 0.73
N LYS A 146 -13.44 5.22 1.94
CA LYS A 146 -12.79 5.62 3.19
C LYS A 146 -12.09 4.42 3.80
N CYS A 147 -11.04 4.70 4.59
CA CYS A 147 -10.24 3.69 5.27
C CYS A 147 -10.09 4.03 6.74
N ARG A 148 -10.15 3.01 7.60
CA ARG A 148 -9.78 3.15 9.01
C ARG A 148 -8.96 1.96 9.49
N CYS A 149 -8.04 2.22 10.38
CA CYS A 149 -7.27 1.18 11.06
C CYS A 149 -8.14 0.52 12.13
N LEU A 150 -8.31 -0.80 12.03
CA LEU A 150 -8.95 -1.60 13.08
C LEU A 150 -7.93 -2.07 14.11
N SER A 151 -6.74 -2.45 13.64
CA SER A 151 -5.65 -2.93 14.46
C SER A 151 -4.33 -2.76 13.73
N CYS A 152 -3.34 -2.17 14.35
CA CYS A 152 -1.97 -2.08 13.83
C CYS A 152 -0.99 -1.76 14.97
N TYR A 153 0.26 -2.25 14.88
CA TYR A 153 1.28 -1.91 15.85
C TYR A 153 1.63 -0.40 15.76
N PRO A 154 1.76 0.33 16.91
CA PRO A 154 1.90 -0.17 18.28
C PRO A 154 0.61 -0.40 19.06
N ASP A 155 -0.57 -0.13 18.54
CA ASP A 155 -1.83 -0.20 19.28
C ASP A 155 -2.36 -1.63 19.46
N CYS A 156 -1.82 -2.60 18.74
CA CYS A 156 -2.13 -4.01 18.94
C CYS A 156 -1.01 -4.71 19.69
N ASN A 157 -1.34 -5.79 20.39
CA ASN A 157 -0.35 -6.66 21.01
C ASN A 157 0.63 -7.20 19.95
N GLU A 158 1.83 -7.57 20.40
CA GLU A 158 3.01 -7.97 19.61
C GLU A 158 2.83 -9.17 18.66
N SER A 159 1.57 -9.47 18.26
CA SER A 159 1.29 -10.51 17.29
C SER A 159 1.44 -9.99 15.86
N PRO A 160 2.18 -10.69 14.99
CA PRO A 160 2.20 -10.41 13.55
C PRO A 160 0.82 -10.45 12.90
N ASP A 161 -0.15 -11.12 13.54
CA ASP A 161 -1.54 -11.23 13.08
C ASP A 161 -2.40 -9.98 13.33
N GLY A 162 -1.81 -8.93 13.92
CA GLY A 162 -2.54 -7.79 14.45
C GLY A 162 -2.95 -6.71 13.45
N CYS A 163 -2.47 -6.72 12.21
CA CYS A 163 -2.72 -5.63 11.27
C CYS A 163 -4.03 -5.85 10.50
N ALA A 164 -5.02 -4.95 10.70
CA ALA A 164 -6.31 -4.99 10.02
C ALA A 164 -6.82 -3.58 9.68
N TRP A 165 -7.38 -3.44 8.48
CA TRP A 165 -7.86 -2.19 7.90
C TRP A 165 -9.26 -2.41 7.35
N GLU A 166 -10.19 -1.50 7.67
CA GLU A 166 -11.55 -1.50 7.16
C GLU A 166 -11.71 -0.43 6.09
N PHE A 167 -12.30 -0.82 4.97
CA PHE A 167 -12.67 0.07 3.88
C PHE A 167 -14.19 0.10 3.73
N PHE A 168 -14.75 1.28 3.48
CA PHE A 168 -16.18 1.47 3.32
C PHE A 168 -16.49 2.66 2.43
N ILE A 169 -17.69 2.64 1.84
CA ILE A 169 -18.23 3.80 1.12
C ILE A 169 -19.38 4.32 1.97
N GLU A 170 -19.31 5.58 2.34
CA GLU A 170 -20.41 6.23 3.04
C GLU A 170 -21.54 6.52 2.04
N ASP A 171 -22.72 5.98 2.30
CA ASP A 171 -23.94 6.43 1.64
C ASP A 171 -24.19 7.88 2.07
N SER A 172 -24.12 8.80 1.11
CA SER A 172 -24.18 10.24 1.29
C SER A 172 -25.23 10.66 2.31
N ILE A 173 -24.87 11.43 3.28
CA ILE A 173 -25.52 12.61 3.86
C ILE A 173 -25.22 12.84 5.36
N GLN A 174 -24.80 11.90 6.18
CA GLN A 174 -24.81 12.15 7.62
C GLN A 174 -23.51 11.98 8.44
N ASN A 175 -22.33 11.75 7.86
CA ASN A 175 -21.14 11.67 8.71
C ASN A 175 -19.98 12.57 8.24
N GLN A 176 -20.21 13.87 8.28
CA GLN A 176 -19.18 14.91 8.24
C GLN A 176 -18.50 15.09 9.61
N ILE A 177 -18.15 14.07 10.32
CA ILE A 177 -17.46 14.28 11.59
C ILE A 177 -16.26 13.35 11.68
N GLN A 178 -15.10 13.98 11.75
CA GLN A 178 -13.81 13.43 12.11
C GLN A 178 -13.04 12.66 11.03
N GLU A 179 -12.83 13.26 9.90
CA GLU A 179 -11.61 12.97 9.11
C GLU A 179 -10.41 13.46 9.92
N ALA A 180 -9.54 12.54 10.26
CA ALA A 180 -8.28 12.94 10.88
C ALA A 180 -7.62 14.01 9.98
N LYS A 181 -7.42 15.22 10.50
CA LYS A 181 -6.80 16.37 9.80
C LYS A 181 -5.52 15.99 9.04
N LEU A 182 -4.78 15.00 9.54
CA LEU A 182 -3.58 14.46 8.94
C LEU A 182 -3.79 13.81 7.55
N VAL A 183 -4.96 13.23 7.30
CA VAL A 183 -5.29 12.61 6.00
C VAL A 183 -5.70 13.69 5.01
N GLN A 184 -6.38 14.74 5.46
CA GLN A 184 -6.81 15.85 4.60
C GLN A 184 -5.65 16.69 4.08
N GLU A 185 -4.69 17.06 4.91
CA GLU A 185 -3.60 17.97 4.52
C GLU A 185 -2.56 17.31 3.60
N GLY A 186 -2.27 16.02 3.79
CA GLY A 186 -1.25 15.33 2.99
C GLY A 186 -1.76 14.61 1.74
N LEU A 187 -3.01 14.13 1.73
CA LEU A 187 -3.59 13.37 0.61
C LEU A 187 -4.48 14.22 -0.30
N ALA A 188 -5.15 15.25 0.22
CA ALA A 188 -5.91 16.18 -0.61
C ALA A 188 -5.00 16.89 -1.61
N ASP A 189 -3.84 17.38 -1.18
CA ASP A 189 -2.85 17.99 -2.05
C ASP A 189 -2.30 17.01 -3.11
N LEU A 190 -2.22 15.72 -2.78
CA LEU A 190 -1.74 14.69 -3.72
C LEU A 190 -2.82 14.24 -4.71
N VAL A 191 -4.10 14.27 -4.29
CA VAL A 191 -5.24 13.87 -5.13
C VAL A 191 -5.76 15.04 -5.94
N GLU A 192 -5.91 16.24 -5.36
CA GLU A 192 -6.38 17.43 -6.07
C GLU A 192 -5.40 17.93 -7.12
N ASN A 193 -4.09 17.90 -6.84
CA ASN A 193 -3.07 18.22 -7.84
C ASN A 193 -2.97 17.21 -9.00
N LYS A 194 -3.71 16.08 -8.96
CA LYS A 194 -3.65 15.01 -9.96
C LYS A 194 -4.94 14.82 -10.75
N THR A 195 -6.05 15.39 -10.34
CA THR A 195 -7.32 15.29 -11.12
C THR A 195 -7.22 15.98 -12.46
N ASN A 196 -6.28 16.89 -12.66
CA ASN A 196 -6.02 17.51 -13.96
C ASN A 196 -4.87 16.87 -14.76
N ASP A 197 -4.02 16.00 -14.17
CA ASP A 197 -2.77 15.54 -14.79
C ASP A 197 -2.56 14.02 -14.77
N GLY A 198 -3.61 13.21 -14.62
CA GLY A 198 -3.49 11.76 -14.59
C GLY A 198 -2.64 11.18 -15.74
N PRO A 199 -2.88 11.56 -17.01
CA PRO A 199 -2.06 11.16 -18.15
C PRO A 199 -0.63 11.72 -18.10
N THR A 200 -0.45 12.92 -17.56
CA THR A 200 0.82 13.64 -17.48
C THR A 200 1.74 13.02 -16.43
N VAL A 201 1.21 12.52 -15.31
CA VAL A 201 2.02 11.85 -14.26
C VAL A 201 2.58 10.52 -14.77
N ILE A 202 1.79 9.73 -15.49
CA ILE A 202 2.28 8.49 -16.12
C ILE A 202 3.33 8.81 -17.19
N LYS A 203 3.12 9.87 -17.95
CA LYS A 203 4.09 10.35 -18.93
C LYS A 203 5.38 10.83 -18.28
N ASN A 204 5.30 11.63 -17.23
CA ASN A 204 6.45 12.13 -16.48
C ASN A 204 7.20 11.01 -15.75
N ILE A 205 6.51 9.97 -15.25
CA ILE A 205 7.15 8.77 -14.67
C ILE A 205 7.89 8.01 -15.78
N ARG A 206 7.28 7.83 -16.96
CA ARG A 206 7.94 7.19 -18.10
C ARG A 206 9.16 7.97 -18.57
N GLU A 207 9.08 9.30 -18.64
CA GLU A 207 10.17 10.18 -19.08
C GLU A 207 11.30 10.29 -18.04
N ASN A 208 10.97 10.40 -16.73
CA ASN A 208 11.96 10.58 -15.67
C ASN A 208 12.63 9.28 -15.20
N PHE A 209 12.04 8.13 -15.44
CA PHE A 209 12.58 6.84 -15.04
C PHE A 209 12.90 5.91 -16.23
N GLY A 210 12.76 6.40 -17.47
CA GLY A 210 13.11 5.63 -18.68
C GLY A 210 12.23 4.38 -18.88
N LEU A 211 10.97 4.40 -18.45
CA LEU A 211 10.02 3.28 -18.54
C LEU A 211 9.08 3.40 -19.75
#